data_b7cbd9fa6ac0d746a2748a17a2742d1e
#
_entry.id   b7cbd9fa6ac0d746a2748a17a2742d1e
#
_cell.length_a   1.000
_cell.length_b   1.000
_cell.length_c   1.000
_cell.angle_alpha   90.00
_cell.angle_beta   90.00
_cell.angle_gamma   90.00
#
_symmetry.space_group_name_H-M   'P 1'
#
loop_
_entity.id
_entity.type
_entity.pdbx_description
1 polymer ?
#
loop_
_entity_poly.entity_id
_entity_poly.type
_entity_poly.pdbx_seq_one_letter_code
_entity_poly.pdbx_strand_id
1 'polypeptide(L)'
;MDLVRQIDAMSDIRLSGTKEDGWYVEEAREAMEEGDILYAGKYSAPDYELILDEGCNLAIENTMIYHNPEVKEKLEELGIPVLVERSSYESHPLGRLEWIRLYGVLFDKKEEADSFYEAELEKLEPIMKKESCNVTVAFFSVTANGTISVRKSNDYVAQMIALSGGTYVPEQLAENALSTMNIQMEDFYADAKNADILIYNSTIEGEISTLEELKQKNALFADFQAVQDGNVYCTTNNFFQKSTAIGDFMEDLNKIIRNTDTEEAG
;
A
#
# COMPACT_ATOMS: atom_id res chain seq x y z
N MET A 1 8.79 -4.07 -7.37
CA MET A 1 8.64 -3.75 -8.82
C MET A 1 8.33 -2.28 -9.06
N ASP A 2 7.33 -1.66 -8.44
CA ASP A 2 6.95 -0.27 -8.76
C ASP A 2 8.09 0.76 -8.56
N LEU A 3 8.84 0.67 -7.45
CA LEU A 3 10.01 1.52 -7.23
C LEU A 3 11.14 1.27 -8.25
N VAL A 4 11.33 0.03 -8.70
CA VAL A 4 12.31 -0.35 -9.72
C VAL A 4 11.91 0.22 -11.08
N ARG A 5 10.64 0.11 -11.43
CA ARG A 5 10.06 0.73 -12.62
C ARG A 5 10.27 2.25 -12.63
N GLN A 6 10.03 2.89 -11.49
CA GLN A 6 10.11 4.35 -11.36
C GLN A 6 11.51 4.91 -11.65
N ILE A 7 12.55 4.13 -11.38
CA ILE A 7 13.95 4.51 -11.65
C ILE A 7 14.50 3.91 -12.94
N ASP A 8 13.64 3.38 -13.81
CA ASP A 8 14.03 2.77 -15.09
C ASP A 8 15.08 1.65 -14.94
N ALA A 9 14.85 0.72 -13.99
CA ALA A 9 15.73 -0.40 -13.69
C ALA A 9 15.07 -1.78 -13.89
N MET A 10 13.95 -1.84 -14.63
CA MET A 10 13.25 -3.11 -14.89
C MET A 10 14.09 -4.12 -15.65
N SER A 11 14.97 -3.65 -16.55
CA SER A 11 15.88 -4.50 -17.33
C SER A 11 16.94 -5.24 -16.48
N ASP A 12 17.16 -4.82 -15.24
CA ASP A 12 18.07 -5.48 -14.30
C ASP A 12 17.39 -6.61 -13.52
N ILE A 13 16.08 -6.72 -13.60
CA ILE A 13 15.31 -7.79 -12.96
C ILE A 13 15.27 -9.00 -13.91
N ARG A 14 15.69 -10.16 -13.42
CA ARG A 14 15.69 -11.42 -14.17
C ARG A 14 14.57 -12.34 -13.75
N LEU A 15 14.23 -12.34 -12.47
CA LEU A 15 13.33 -13.30 -11.87
C LEU A 15 12.29 -12.65 -10.97
N SER A 16 11.14 -13.29 -10.90
CA SER A 16 10.03 -12.89 -10.02
C SER A 16 9.55 -14.08 -9.18
N GLY A 17 9.35 -13.85 -7.89
CA GLY A 17 8.65 -14.77 -6.98
C GLY A 17 7.13 -14.69 -7.06
N THR A 18 6.61 -13.74 -7.82
CA THR A 18 5.18 -13.54 -8.10
C THR A 18 4.93 -13.90 -9.55
N LYS A 19 3.84 -14.62 -9.81
CA LYS A 19 3.41 -14.94 -11.17
C LYS A 19 2.91 -13.68 -11.88
N GLU A 20 2.86 -13.73 -13.20
CA GLU A 20 2.39 -12.66 -14.08
C GLU A 20 1.03 -12.10 -13.63
N ASP A 21 0.05 -12.96 -13.41
CA ASP A 21 -1.33 -12.61 -13.00
C ASP A 21 -1.42 -11.98 -11.59
N GLY A 22 -0.36 -12.05 -10.80
CA GLY A 22 -0.25 -11.41 -9.47
C GLY A 22 0.33 -9.98 -9.51
N TRP A 23 0.79 -9.50 -10.68
CA TRP A 23 1.32 -8.15 -10.81
C TRP A 23 0.27 -7.16 -11.32
N TYR A 24 0.14 -6.04 -10.63
CA TYR A 24 -0.61 -4.85 -11.08
C TYR A 24 0.32 -3.77 -11.68
N VAL A 25 1.62 -3.98 -11.63
CA VAL A 25 2.62 -3.17 -12.36
C VAL A 25 2.65 -3.70 -13.78
N GLU A 26 2.15 -2.92 -14.73
CA GLU A 26 1.93 -3.36 -16.12
C GLU A 26 3.24 -3.76 -16.78
N GLU A 27 4.30 -2.96 -16.61
CA GLU A 27 5.63 -3.24 -17.15
C GLU A 27 6.23 -4.56 -16.63
N ALA A 28 5.88 -4.96 -15.38
CA ALA A 28 6.31 -6.24 -14.84
C ALA A 28 5.56 -7.42 -15.49
N ARG A 29 4.28 -7.24 -15.80
CA ARG A 29 3.48 -8.24 -16.53
C ARG A 29 3.98 -8.40 -17.95
N GLU A 30 4.15 -7.30 -18.68
CA GLU A 30 4.67 -7.29 -20.05
C GLU A 30 6.04 -7.98 -20.12
N ALA A 31 6.97 -7.63 -19.25
CA ALA A 31 8.29 -8.26 -19.19
C ALA A 31 8.23 -9.78 -18.89
N MET A 32 7.23 -10.24 -18.12
CA MET A 32 7.02 -11.67 -17.89
C MET A 32 6.37 -12.35 -19.11
N GLU A 33 5.43 -11.71 -19.79
CA GLU A 33 4.81 -12.22 -21.04
C GLU A 33 5.85 -12.35 -22.16
N GLU A 34 6.78 -11.40 -22.25
CA GLU A 34 7.87 -11.40 -23.24
C GLU A 34 9.01 -12.38 -22.87
N GLY A 35 9.05 -12.84 -21.62
CA GLY A 35 10.08 -13.75 -21.11
C GLY A 35 11.36 -13.07 -20.65
N ASP A 36 11.36 -11.76 -20.50
CA ASP A 36 12.48 -10.99 -19.97
C ASP A 36 12.61 -11.17 -18.44
N ILE A 37 11.47 -11.42 -17.77
CA ILE A 37 11.40 -11.79 -16.34
C ILE A 37 10.75 -13.17 -16.22
N LEU A 38 11.45 -14.13 -15.62
CA LEU A 38 10.95 -15.49 -15.44
C LEU A 38 10.39 -15.70 -14.02
N TYR A 39 9.41 -16.61 -13.90
CA TYR A 39 8.90 -16.99 -12.59
C TYR A 39 9.83 -18.02 -11.93
N ALA A 40 10.45 -17.66 -10.82
CA ALA A 40 11.40 -18.50 -10.08
C ALA A 40 10.82 -19.19 -8.82
N GLY A 41 9.51 -19.38 -8.78
CA GLY A 41 8.87 -19.97 -7.60
C GLY A 41 8.55 -18.96 -6.49
N LYS A 42 7.85 -19.42 -5.46
CA LYS A 42 7.47 -18.59 -4.30
C LYS A 42 8.66 -18.42 -3.36
N TYR A 43 8.61 -17.38 -2.51
CA TYR A 43 9.56 -17.16 -1.40
C TYR A 43 9.82 -18.40 -0.54
N SER A 44 8.84 -19.32 -0.41
CA SER A 44 8.94 -20.56 0.39
C SER A 44 9.44 -21.77 -0.39
N ALA A 45 9.54 -21.68 -1.71
CA ALA A 45 9.97 -22.77 -2.59
C ALA A 45 10.51 -22.20 -3.92
N PRO A 46 11.66 -21.49 -3.90
CA PRO A 46 12.25 -20.93 -5.11
C PRO A 46 12.93 -22.03 -5.96
N ASP A 47 13.02 -21.77 -7.23
CA ASP A 47 13.78 -22.59 -8.18
C ASP A 47 15.26 -22.17 -8.16
N TYR A 48 16.05 -22.83 -7.33
CA TYR A 48 17.47 -22.52 -7.16
C TYR A 48 18.30 -22.77 -8.43
N GLU A 49 17.92 -23.74 -9.27
CA GLU A 49 18.61 -24.02 -10.53
C GLU A 49 18.41 -22.86 -11.49
N LEU A 50 17.17 -22.42 -11.69
CA LEU A 50 16.87 -21.25 -12.51
C LEU A 50 17.55 -19.98 -11.99
N ILE A 51 17.56 -19.74 -10.67
CA ILE A 51 18.20 -18.58 -10.07
C ILE A 51 19.72 -18.54 -10.38
N LEU A 52 20.38 -19.69 -10.36
CA LEU A 52 21.79 -19.80 -10.70
C LEU A 52 22.06 -19.69 -12.20
N ASP A 53 21.21 -20.31 -13.02
CA ASP A 53 21.34 -20.29 -14.48
C ASP A 53 21.17 -18.89 -15.07
N GLU A 54 20.25 -18.10 -14.50
CA GLU A 54 20.04 -16.69 -14.87
C GLU A 54 21.10 -15.73 -14.28
N GLY A 55 22.03 -16.24 -13.50
CA GLY A 55 23.17 -15.48 -12.96
C GLY A 55 22.75 -14.40 -11.96
N CYS A 56 21.69 -14.63 -11.21
CA CYS A 56 21.22 -13.70 -10.19
C CYS A 56 22.28 -13.48 -9.12
N ASN A 57 22.55 -12.23 -8.80
CA ASN A 57 23.61 -11.81 -7.86
C ASN A 57 23.08 -11.13 -6.60
N LEU A 58 21.77 -10.92 -6.52
CA LEU A 58 21.05 -10.37 -5.36
C LEU A 58 19.61 -10.91 -5.37
N ALA A 59 19.15 -11.40 -4.24
CA ALA A 59 17.72 -11.68 -4.01
C ALA A 59 17.10 -10.57 -3.15
N ILE A 60 16.00 -9.99 -3.62
CA ILE A 60 15.21 -9.01 -2.86
C ILE A 60 13.93 -9.73 -2.44
N GLU A 61 13.85 -10.07 -1.16
CA GLU A 61 12.77 -10.84 -0.58
C GLU A 61 11.89 -9.97 0.31
N ASN A 62 10.61 -10.27 0.37
CA ASN A 62 9.72 -9.65 1.34
C ASN A 62 9.85 -10.33 2.72
N THR A 63 9.22 -9.75 3.74
CA THR A 63 9.31 -10.24 5.12
C THR A 63 8.69 -11.63 5.35
N MET A 64 7.94 -12.18 4.40
CA MET A 64 7.43 -13.55 4.47
C MET A 64 8.57 -14.58 4.48
N ILE A 65 9.76 -14.22 3.98
CA ILE A 65 10.95 -15.07 4.03
C ILE A 65 11.34 -15.47 5.47
N TYR A 66 10.96 -14.68 6.47
CA TYR A 66 11.20 -15.01 7.88
C TYR A 66 10.43 -16.27 8.37
N HIS A 67 9.40 -16.68 7.64
CA HIS A 67 8.69 -17.93 7.92
C HIS A 67 9.39 -19.16 7.33
N ASN A 68 10.38 -18.92 6.43
CA ASN A 68 11.17 -19.94 5.77
C ASN A 68 12.66 -19.54 5.79
N PRO A 69 13.29 -19.44 6.97
CA PRO A 69 14.67 -18.97 7.10
C PRO A 69 15.68 -19.85 6.34
N GLU A 70 15.38 -21.13 6.16
CA GLU A 70 16.18 -22.08 5.39
C GLU A 70 16.33 -21.69 3.91
N VAL A 71 15.34 -20.97 3.34
CA VAL A 71 15.43 -20.47 1.97
C VAL A 71 16.45 -19.35 1.87
N LYS A 72 16.44 -18.42 2.83
CA LYS A 72 17.41 -17.34 2.92
C LYS A 72 18.83 -17.90 3.08
N GLU A 73 19.00 -18.83 4.03
CA GLU A 73 20.28 -19.51 4.29
C GLU A 73 20.79 -20.20 3.02
N LYS A 74 19.90 -20.89 2.28
CA LYS A 74 20.25 -21.58 1.06
C LYS A 74 20.71 -20.65 -0.06
N LEU A 75 20.04 -19.52 -0.26
CA LEU A 75 20.47 -18.50 -1.23
C LEU A 75 21.86 -17.95 -0.87
N GLU A 76 22.10 -17.64 0.41
CA GLU A 76 23.38 -17.15 0.89
C GLU A 76 24.50 -18.20 0.76
N GLU A 77 24.23 -19.51 1.00
CA GLU A 77 25.17 -20.62 0.74
C GLU A 77 25.53 -20.71 -0.76
N LEU A 78 24.61 -20.40 -1.65
CA LEU A 78 24.84 -20.36 -3.10
C LEU A 78 25.58 -19.08 -3.55
N GLY A 79 25.93 -18.19 -2.62
CA GLY A 79 26.64 -16.95 -2.90
C GLY A 79 25.77 -15.79 -3.33
N ILE A 80 24.45 -15.91 -3.17
CA ILE A 80 23.47 -14.88 -3.51
C ILE A 80 23.05 -14.15 -2.22
N PRO A 81 23.50 -12.91 -1.98
CA PRO A 81 23.10 -12.13 -0.83
C PRO A 81 21.59 -11.87 -0.86
N VAL A 82 20.96 -11.82 0.31
CA VAL A 82 19.52 -11.61 0.44
C VAL A 82 19.25 -10.29 1.15
N LEU A 83 18.64 -9.35 0.43
CA LEU A 83 18.05 -8.14 1.01
C LEU A 83 16.59 -8.43 1.38
N VAL A 84 16.25 -8.27 2.66
CA VAL A 84 14.84 -8.33 3.06
C VAL A 84 14.23 -6.93 3.00
N GLU A 85 13.34 -6.74 2.05
CA GLU A 85 12.61 -5.50 1.81
C GLU A 85 11.59 -5.27 2.94
N ARG A 86 11.61 -4.11 3.57
CA ARG A 86 10.81 -3.79 4.75
C ARG A 86 10.04 -2.48 4.63
N SER A 87 9.88 -1.93 3.44
CA SER A 87 9.13 -0.68 3.24
C SER A 87 7.71 -0.75 3.80
N SER A 88 7.12 -1.96 3.81
CA SER A 88 5.80 -2.21 4.39
C SER A 88 5.72 -2.03 5.92
N TYR A 89 6.87 -1.97 6.59
CA TYR A 89 6.97 -1.71 8.04
C TYR A 89 7.26 -0.24 8.38
N GLU A 90 7.46 0.59 7.37
CA GLU A 90 7.56 2.03 7.58
C GLU A 90 6.19 2.59 8.01
N SER A 91 6.15 3.24 9.15
CA SER A 91 4.94 3.87 9.65
C SER A 91 4.67 5.21 8.96
N HIS A 92 5.72 5.90 8.52
CA HIS A 92 5.61 7.18 7.85
C HIS A 92 5.57 6.99 6.32
N PRO A 93 4.60 7.59 5.59
CA PRO A 93 4.47 7.41 4.14
C PRO A 93 5.71 7.84 3.37
N LEU A 94 6.36 8.93 3.77
CA LEU A 94 7.64 9.36 3.16
C LEU A 94 8.78 8.37 3.42
N GLY A 95 8.80 7.67 4.56
CA GLY A 95 9.75 6.61 4.81
C GLY A 95 9.60 5.46 3.82
N ARG A 96 8.35 5.11 3.45
CA ARG A 96 8.09 4.12 2.40
C ARG A 96 8.59 4.58 1.03
N LEU A 97 8.38 5.84 0.69
CA LEU A 97 8.89 6.41 -0.56
C LEU A 97 10.42 6.46 -0.58
N GLU A 98 11.05 6.75 0.55
CA GLU A 98 12.52 6.88 0.66
C GLU A 98 13.26 5.58 0.32
N TRP A 99 12.59 4.42 0.40
CA TRP A 99 13.17 3.15 -0.07
C TRP A 99 13.61 3.22 -1.55
N ILE A 100 13.04 4.12 -2.36
CA ILE A 100 13.48 4.32 -3.73
C ILE A 100 14.97 4.69 -3.80
N ARG A 101 15.50 5.43 -2.82
CA ARG A 101 16.92 5.79 -2.74
C ARG A 101 17.83 4.57 -2.52
N LEU A 102 17.36 3.58 -1.73
CA LEU A 102 18.06 2.30 -1.59
C LEU A 102 18.12 1.57 -2.94
N TYR A 103 16.98 1.50 -3.64
CA TYR A 103 16.94 0.91 -4.99
C TYR A 103 17.81 1.70 -5.97
N GLY A 104 17.82 3.03 -5.89
CA GLY A 104 18.71 3.87 -6.69
C GLY A 104 20.20 3.51 -6.52
N VAL A 105 20.62 3.19 -5.29
CA VAL A 105 21.99 2.73 -5.01
C VAL A 105 22.24 1.31 -5.55
N LEU A 106 21.26 0.41 -5.38
CA LEU A 106 21.40 -0.99 -5.82
C LEU A 106 21.50 -1.14 -7.34
N PHE A 107 20.80 -0.28 -8.08
CA PHE A 107 20.68 -0.34 -9.54
C PHE A 107 21.49 0.75 -10.27
N ASP A 108 22.37 1.48 -9.57
CA ASP A 108 23.15 2.60 -10.11
C ASP A 108 22.27 3.70 -10.77
N LYS A 109 21.10 3.96 -10.14
CA LYS A 109 20.08 4.93 -10.55
C LYS A 109 19.84 5.99 -9.48
N LYS A 110 20.92 6.43 -8.84
CA LYS A 110 20.81 7.34 -7.67
C LYS A 110 20.20 8.68 -8.03
N GLU A 111 20.54 9.24 -9.19
CA GLU A 111 20.05 10.55 -9.62
C GLU A 111 18.55 10.51 -9.90
N GLU A 112 18.06 9.47 -10.56
CA GLU A 112 16.64 9.25 -10.84
C GLU A 112 15.84 9.07 -9.54
N ALA A 113 16.38 8.27 -8.61
CA ALA A 113 15.75 8.01 -7.31
C ALA A 113 15.68 9.28 -6.43
N ASP A 114 16.76 10.04 -6.35
CA ASP A 114 16.80 11.30 -5.61
C ASP A 114 15.85 12.32 -6.23
N SER A 115 15.86 12.47 -7.56
CA SER A 115 14.97 13.41 -8.28
C SER A 115 13.49 13.10 -8.05
N PHE A 116 13.11 11.81 -8.10
CA PHE A 116 11.74 11.41 -7.81
C PHE A 116 11.34 11.71 -6.36
N TYR A 117 12.19 11.32 -5.40
CA TYR A 117 11.88 11.52 -3.98
C TYR A 117 11.78 13.00 -3.62
N GLU A 118 12.66 13.84 -4.15
CA GLU A 118 12.63 15.29 -3.93
C GLU A 118 11.39 15.95 -4.55
N ALA A 119 10.98 15.52 -5.74
CA ALA A 119 9.75 16.00 -6.37
C ALA A 119 8.50 15.63 -5.53
N GLU A 120 8.45 14.41 -4.97
CA GLU A 120 7.38 14.01 -4.07
C GLU A 120 7.38 14.82 -2.76
N LEU A 121 8.55 15.11 -2.20
CA LEU A 121 8.67 16.00 -1.04
C LEU A 121 8.14 17.41 -1.33
N GLU A 122 8.55 18.03 -2.45
CA GLU A 122 8.09 19.37 -2.83
C GLU A 122 6.56 19.40 -3.01
N LYS A 123 5.98 18.35 -3.56
CA LYS A 123 4.54 18.18 -3.74
C LYS A 123 3.79 18.06 -2.42
N LEU A 124 4.32 17.27 -1.47
CA LEU A 124 3.65 16.93 -0.23
C LEU A 124 3.90 17.94 0.90
N GLU A 125 5.03 18.65 0.90
CA GLU A 125 5.37 19.59 1.95
C GLU A 125 4.30 20.67 2.20
N PRO A 126 3.68 21.29 1.18
CA PRO A 126 2.59 22.24 1.37
C PRO A 126 1.33 21.61 1.99
N ILE A 127 1.05 20.33 1.69
CA ILE A 127 -0.09 19.60 2.24
C ILE A 127 0.14 19.35 3.74
N MET A 128 1.29 18.81 4.09
CA MET A 128 1.65 18.44 5.46
C MET A 128 1.80 19.64 6.41
N LYS A 129 2.03 20.84 5.86
CA LYS A 129 2.13 22.10 6.64
C LYS A 129 0.77 22.76 6.89
N LYS A 130 -0.29 22.32 6.23
CA LYS A 130 -1.63 22.88 6.48
C LYS A 130 -2.15 22.43 7.84
N GLU A 131 -2.94 23.31 8.45
CA GLU A 131 -3.69 22.93 9.67
C GLU A 131 -4.66 21.77 9.36
N SER A 132 -4.83 20.88 10.33
CA SER A 132 -5.80 19.80 10.25
C SER A 132 -7.23 20.34 10.25
N CYS A 133 -8.11 19.67 9.54
CA CYS A 133 -9.55 19.87 9.59
C CYS A 133 -10.18 18.95 10.65
N ASN A 134 -11.39 19.24 11.07
CA ASN A 134 -12.17 18.36 11.95
C ASN A 134 -12.88 17.23 11.18
N VAL A 135 -12.37 16.85 10.02
CA VAL A 135 -12.96 15.82 9.15
C VAL A 135 -12.42 14.44 9.53
N THR A 136 -13.32 13.54 9.84
CA THR A 136 -13.02 12.15 10.23
C THR A 136 -13.09 11.21 9.03
N VAL A 137 -12.09 10.33 8.91
CA VAL A 137 -11.93 9.42 7.76
C VAL A 137 -11.77 8.00 8.24
N ALA A 138 -12.65 7.09 7.81
CA ALA A 138 -12.48 5.66 8.03
C ALA A 138 -11.93 4.98 6.76
N PHE A 139 -10.88 4.16 6.93
CA PHE A 139 -10.31 3.34 5.86
C PHE A 139 -10.45 1.87 6.22
N PHE A 140 -11.16 1.08 5.41
CA PHE A 140 -11.54 -0.27 5.75
C PHE A 140 -11.78 -1.17 4.52
N SER A 141 -11.84 -2.48 4.76
CA SER A 141 -12.44 -3.45 3.83
C SER A 141 -13.35 -4.42 4.58
N VAL A 142 -14.30 -5.03 3.87
CA VAL A 142 -15.16 -6.09 4.41
C VAL A 142 -14.56 -7.43 3.98
N THR A 143 -14.20 -8.27 4.94
CA THR A 143 -13.62 -9.59 4.67
C THR A 143 -14.70 -10.60 4.22
N ALA A 144 -14.30 -11.71 3.62
CA ALA A 144 -15.21 -12.76 3.15
C ALA A 144 -16.12 -13.34 4.26
N ASN A 145 -15.70 -13.27 5.52
CA ASN A 145 -16.51 -13.71 6.66
C ASN A 145 -17.34 -12.59 7.33
N GLY A 146 -17.37 -11.40 6.71
CA GLY A 146 -18.17 -10.26 7.16
C GLY A 146 -17.58 -9.41 8.27
N THR A 147 -16.35 -9.71 8.73
CA THR A 147 -15.61 -8.80 9.64
C THR A 147 -15.04 -7.62 8.87
N ILE A 148 -14.73 -6.55 9.59
CA ILE A 148 -14.14 -5.35 9.02
C ILE A 148 -12.64 -5.36 9.28
N SER A 149 -11.85 -5.31 8.21
CA SER A 149 -10.41 -5.10 8.29
C SER A 149 -10.12 -3.60 8.30
N VAL A 150 -9.52 -3.12 9.37
CA VAL A 150 -9.14 -1.71 9.57
C VAL A 150 -7.64 -1.58 9.77
N ARG A 151 -7.11 -0.38 9.59
CA ARG A 151 -5.72 -0.07 9.88
C ARG A 151 -5.55 0.25 11.36
N LYS A 152 -4.43 -0.16 11.93
CA LYS A 152 -4.03 0.28 13.27
C LYS A 152 -3.56 1.72 13.24
N SER A 153 -3.66 2.43 14.36
CA SER A 153 -3.45 3.89 14.42
C SER A 153 -2.05 4.35 13.97
N ASN A 154 -1.03 3.51 14.08
CA ASN A 154 0.33 3.81 13.63
C ASN A 154 0.66 3.25 12.23
N ASP A 155 -0.33 2.73 11.50
CA ASP A 155 -0.15 2.30 10.13
C ASP A 155 0.06 3.50 9.20
N TYR A 156 0.83 3.32 8.13
CA TYR A 156 1.14 4.40 7.19
C TYR A 156 -0.10 5.01 6.53
N VAL A 157 -1.20 4.26 6.37
CA VAL A 157 -2.46 4.80 5.82
C VAL A 157 -3.11 5.76 6.80
N ALA A 158 -3.15 5.41 8.10
CA ALA A 158 -3.64 6.31 9.15
C ALA A 158 -2.78 7.59 9.21
N GLN A 159 -1.46 7.45 9.04
CA GLN A 159 -0.55 8.60 8.95
C GLN A 159 -0.77 9.44 7.69
N MET A 160 -1.04 8.83 6.53
CA MET A 160 -1.39 9.57 5.31
C MET A 160 -2.65 10.42 5.52
N ILE A 161 -3.69 9.86 6.15
CA ILE A 161 -4.92 10.59 6.47
C ILE A 161 -4.61 11.80 7.38
N ALA A 162 -3.84 11.58 8.44
CA ALA A 162 -3.46 12.64 9.38
C ALA A 162 -2.62 13.74 8.71
N LEU A 163 -1.62 13.37 7.93
CA LEU A 163 -0.75 14.31 7.20
C LEU A 163 -1.50 15.05 6.08
N SER A 164 -2.59 14.48 5.57
CA SER A 164 -3.47 15.12 4.59
C SER A 164 -4.51 16.04 5.24
N GLY A 165 -4.54 16.13 6.57
CA GLY A 165 -5.36 17.07 7.33
C GLY A 165 -6.63 16.47 7.95
N GLY A 166 -6.89 15.17 7.83
CA GLY A 166 -8.03 14.48 8.45
C GLY A 166 -7.68 13.80 9.77
N THR A 167 -8.69 13.23 10.41
CA THR A 167 -8.55 12.38 11.59
C THR A 167 -8.97 10.96 11.25
N TYR A 168 -8.06 10.01 11.41
CA TYR A 168 -8.36 8.60 11.16
C TYR A 168 -9.26 8.02 12.25
N VAL A 169 -10.29 7.27 11.87
CA VAL A 169 -11.17 6.52 12.78
C VAL A 169 -11.25 5.05 12.34
N PRO A 170 -11.29 4.09 13.29
CA PRO A 170 -11.25 4.21 14.76
C PRO A 170 -9.88 4.67 15.31
N GLU A 171 -9.89 5.61 16.25
CA GLU A 171 -8.66 6.27 16.72
C GLU A 171 -7.77 5.38 17.60
N GLN A 172 -8.32 4.48 18.40
CA GLN A 172 -7.61 3.78 19.49
C GLN A 172 -7.33 2.31 19.19
N LEU A 173 -6.99 1.99 17.95
CA LEU A 173 -6.67 0.62 17.59
C LEU A 173 -5.18 0.32 17.79
N ALA A 174 -4.84 -0.32 18.92
CA ALA A 174 -3.50 -0.86 19.20
C ALA A 174 -2.37 0.12 18.92
N GLU A 175 -2.24 1.19 19.71
CA GLU A 175 -1.35 2.35 19.54
C GLU A 175 0.11 2.04 19.14
N ASN A 176 0.63 0.87 19.51
CA ASN A 176 2.04 0.51 19.25
C ASN A 176 2.23 -0.56 18.16
N ALA A 177 1.20 -0.87 17.37
CA ALA A 177 1.28 -1.90 16.36
C ALA A 177 1.03 -1.34 14.97
N LEU A 178 1.91 -1.68 14.03
CA LEU A 178 1.74 -1.44 12.60
C LEU A 178 0.78 -2.50 12.03
N SER A 179 0.21 -2.23 10.82
CA SER A 179 -0.59 -3.17 10.06
C SER A 179 -2.10 -3.10 10.34
N THR A 180 -2.81 -4.13 9.96
CA THR A 180 -4.28 -4.25 10.04
C THR A 180 -4.72 -5.05 11.24
N MET A 181 -6.01 -4.94 11.56
CA MET A 181 -6.73 -5.87 12.44
C MET A 181 -8.17 -6.03 11.95
N ASN A 182 -8.76 -7.18 12.29
CA ASN A 182 -10.17 -7.44 12.01
C ASN A 182 -10.99 -7.17 13.28
N ILE A 183 -12.05 -6.38 13.11
CA ILE A 183 -13.04 -6.09 14.16
C ILE A 183 -14.43 -6.52 13.71
N GLN A 184 -15.37 -6.62 14.64
CA GLN A 184 -16.76 -6.92 14.30
C GLN A 184 -17.42 -5.70 13.65
N MET A 185 -18.44 -5.94 12.83
CA MET A 185 -19.16 -4.85 12.17
C MET A 185 -19.81 -3.90 13.17
N GLU A 186 -20.29 -4.41 14.29
CA GLU A 186 -20.91 -3.62 15.36
C GLU A 186 -19.91 -2.68 16.03
N ASP A 187 -18.67 -3.12 16.24
CA ASP A 187 -17.59 -2.29 16.80
C ASP A 187 -17.22 -1.19 15.79
N PHE A 188 -17.04 -1.55 14.53
CA PHE A 188 -16.78 -0.57 13.47
C PHE A 188 -17.91 0.45 13.34
N TYR A 189 -19.16 -0.01 13.40
CA TYR A 189 -20.34 0.87 13.38
C TYR A 189 -20.33 1.84 14.56
N ALA A 190 -20.04 1.36 15.77
CA ALA A 190 -19.99 2.21 16.95
C ALA A 190 -18.97 3.35 16.82
N ASP A 191 -17.80 3.03 16.23
CA ASP A 191 -16.68 3.97 16.13
C ASP A 191 -16.74 4.88 14.90
N ALA A 192 -17.26 4.38 13.77
CA ALA A 192 -17.12 5.04 12.47
C ALA A 192 -18.46 5.46 11.82
N LYS A 193 -19.62 5.22 12.44
CA LYS A 193 -20.94 5.56 11.84
C LYS A 193 -21.12 7.06 11.56
N ASN A 194 -20.46 7.90 12.34
CA ASN A 194 -20.50 9.35 12.19
C ASN A 194 -19.26 9.89 11.45
N ALA A 195 -18.45 9.02 10.85
CA ALA A 195 -17.32 9.48 10.04
C ALA A 195 -17.83 10.28 8.84
N ASP A 196 -17.13 11.38 8.54
CA ASP A 196 -17.47 12.27 7.43
C ASP A 196 -17.15 11.64 6.08
N ILE A 197 -16.12 10.79 6.06
CA ILE A 197 -15.62 10.11 4.85
C ILE A 197 -15.41 8.63 5.13
N LEU A 198 -15.85 7.78 4.21
CA LEU A 198 -15.53 6.36 4.16
C LEU A 198 -14.66 6.06 2.93
N ILE A 199 -13.54 5.36 3.13
CA ILE A 199 -12.68 4.88 2.05
C ILE A 199 -12.62 3.36 2.10
N TYR A 200 -13.21 2.72 1.09
CA TYR A 200 -13.15 1.27 0.93
C TYR A 200 -11.84 0.83 0.28
N ASN A 201 -11.13 -0.08 0.93
CA ASN A 201 -9.90 -0.67 0.42
C ASN A 201 -10.20 -1.87 -0.50
N SER A 202 -10.00 -1.69 -1.78
CA SER A 202 -10.32 -2.69 -2.83
C SER A 202 -9.29 -3.79 -3.02
N THR A 203 -8.18 -3.76 -2.31
CA THR A 203 -7.00 -4.58 -2.62
C THR A 203 -7.21 -6.08 -2.40
N ILE A 204 -8.10 -6.47 -1.49
CA ILE A 204 -8.27 -7.88 -1.09
C ILE A 204 -9.56 -8.47 -1.68
N GLU A 205 -10.68 -7.77 -1.48
CA GLU A 205 -12.03 -8.27 -1.82
C GLU A 205 -12.59 -7.66 -3.11
N GLY A 206 -11.73 -7.00 -3.89
CA GLY A 206 -12.09 -6.33 -5.14
C GLY A 206 -12.72 -4.96 -4.94
N GLU A 207 -12.90 -4.26 -6.04
CA GLU A 207 -13.48 -2.92 -6.08
C GLU A 207 -14.99 -2.99 -5.87
N ILE A 208 -15.54 -1.93 -5.27
CA ILE A 208 -16.97 -1.65 -5.26
C ILE A 208 -17.20 -0.43 -6.14
N SER A 209 -18.24 -0.46 -6.96
CA SER A 209 -18.56 0.58 -7.93
C SER A 209 -19.76 1.43 -7.50
N THR A 210 -20.52 0.97 -6.53
CA THR A 210 -21.78 1.61 -6.10
C THR A 210 -21.97 1.50 -4.59
N LEU A 211 -22.73 2.43 -4.03
CA LEU A 211 -23.17 2.37 -2.63
C LEU A 211 -24.05 1.14 -2.35
N GLU A 212 -24.77 0.66 -3.35
CA GLU A 212 -25.60 -0.55 -3.21
C GLU A 212 -24.74 -1.80 -3.03
N GLU A 213 -23.61 -1.91 -3.72
CA GLU A 213 -22.65 -3.01 -3.50
C GLU A 213 -22.05 -2.97 -2.09
N LEU A 214 -21.75 -1.78 -1.56
CA LEU A 214 -21.31 -1.63 -0.18
C LEU A 214 -22.39 -2.10 0.81
N LYS A 215 -23.65 -1.67 0.62
CA LYS A 215 -24.79 -2.07 1.46
C LYS A 215 -25.08 -3.57 1.36
N GLN A 216 -24.80 -4.21 0.21
CA GLN A 216 -24.92 -5.67 0.06
C GLN A 216 -23.89 -6.43 0.88
N LYS A 217 -22.70 -5.85 1.12
CA LYS A 217 -21.71 -6.46 2.02
C LYS A 217 -22.17 -6.48 3.48
N ASN A 218 -22.86 -5.41 3.94
CA ASN A 218 -23.54 -5.35 5.22
C ASN A 218 -24.58 -4.23 5.21
N ALA A 219 -25.82 -4.54 5.62
CA ALA A 219 -26.94 -3.59 5.61
C ALA A 219 -26.74 -2.38 6.55
N LEU A 220 -25.93 -2.52 7.61
CA LEU A 220 -25.62 -1.42 8.53
C LEU A 220 -24.93 -0.23 7.85
N PHE A 221 -24.27 -0.44 6.70
CA PHE A 221 -23.66 0.67 5.97
C PHE A 221 -24.67 1.74 5.54
N ALA A 222 -25.96 1.40 5.41
CA ALA A 222 -27.01 2.38 5.09
C ALA A 222 -27.17 3.47 6.16
N ASP A 223 -26.77 3.18 7.40
CA ASP A 223 -26.93 4.08 8.55
C ASP A 223 -25.66 4.92 8.83
N PHE A 224 -24.60 4.76 8.01
CA PHE A 224 -23.40 5.59 8.13
C PHE A 224 -23.63 6.97 7.53
N GLN A 225 -23.17 8.01 8.24
CA GLN A 225 -23.32 9.40 7.80
C GLN A 225 -22.71 9.61 6.41
N ALA A 226 -21.48 9.20 6.19
CA ALA A 226 -20.80 9.31 4.89
C ALA A 226 -21.54 8.61 3.73
N VAL A 227 -22.26 7.53 4.00
CA VAL A 227 -23.09 6.84 2.98
C VAL A 227 -24.34 7.65 2.65
N GLN A 228 -24.93 8.31 3.64
CA GLN A 228 -26.12 9.16 3.46
C GLN A 228 -25.76 10.45 2.71
N ASP A 229 -24.56 11.00 2.96
CA ASP A 229 -24.07 12.24 2.34
C ASP A 229 -23.37 11.98 0.98
N GLY A 230 -23.10 10.72 0.64
CA GLY A 230 -22.42 10.36 -0.60
C GLY A 230 -20.89 10.48 -0.56
N ASN A 231 -20.30 10.64 0.62
CA ASN A 231 -18.84 10.79 0.85
C ASN A 231 -18.17 9.43 1.00
N VAL A 232 -18.38 8.53 0.05
CA VAL A 232 -17.79 7.20 0.03
C VAL A 232 -16.87 7.07 -1.19
N TYR A 233 -15.64 6.68 -0.94
CA TYR A 233 -14.61 6.50 -1.93
C TYR A 233 -14.06 5.07 -1.91
N CYS A 234 -13.36 4.69 -2.96
CA CYS A 234 -12.78 3.36 -3.12
C CYS A 234 -11.35 3.50 -3.64
N THR A 235 -10.42 2.74 -3.08
CA THR A 235 -9.10 2.63 -3.69
C THR A 235 -9.17 1.74 -4.91
N THR A 236 -8.18 1.87 -5.82
CA THR A 236 -7.98 0.89 -6.87
C THR A 236 -7.41 -0.42 -6.27
N ASN A 237 -7.60 -1.53 -6.97
CA ASN A 237 -7.14 -2.87 -6.54
C ASN A 237 -5.60 -2.99 -6.46
N ASN A 238 -4.87 -2.11 -7.12
CA ASN A 238 -3.40 -2.09 -7.16
C ASN A 238 -2.74 -1.21 -6.08
N PHE A 239 -3.51 -0.64 -5.16
CA PHE A 239 -3.06 0.33 -4.16
C PHE A 239 -1.79 -0.11 -3.41
N PHE A 240 -1.66 -1.38 -3.01
CA PHE A 240 -0.49 -1.86 -2.28
C PHE A 240 0.76 -2.07 -3.15
N GLN A 241 0.61 -2.23 -4.44
CA GLN A 241 1.74 -2.42 -5.35
C GLN A 241 2.26 -1.11 -5.92
N LYS A 242 1.51 0.01 -5.78
CA LYS A 242 1.88 1.34 -6.26
C LYS A 242 2.48 2.19 -5.14
N SER A 243 3.69 1.85 -4.69
CA SER A 243 4.40 2.64 -3.67
C SER A 243 4.71 4.06 -4.14
N THR A 244 4.92 4.27 -5.43
CA THR A 244 5.16 5.59 -6.02
C THR A 244 3.94 6.49 -6.04
N ALA A 245 2.73 5.94 -5.93
CA ALA A 245 1.47 6.71 -5.91
C ALA A 245 1.07 7.22 -4.51
N ILE A 246 1.92 7.06 -3.50
CA ILE A 246 1.65 7.56 -2.13
C ILE A 246 1.38 9.07 -2.15
N GLY A 247 2.19 9.82 -2.90
CA GLY A 247 2.02 11.26 -3.02
C GLY A 247 0.69 11.66 -3.66
N ASP A 248 0.31 11.03 -4.77
CA ASP A 248 -0.97 11.26 -5.44
C ASP A 248 -2.15 10.94 -4.53
N PHE A 249 -2.07 9.83 -3.79
CA PHE A 249 -3.10 9.46 -2.83
C PHE A 249 -3.25 10.50 -1.71
N MET A 250 -2.14 11.04 -1.17
CA MET A 250 -2.18 12.09 -0.16
C MET A 250 -2.73 13.42 -0.72
N GLU A 251 -2.43 13.76 -1.98
CA GLU A 251 -3.04 14.92 -2.64
C GLU A 251 -4.56 14.75 -2.78
N ASP A 252 -5.02 13.58 -3.20
CA ASP A 252 -6.45 13.30 -3.35
C ASP A 252 -7.16 13.28 -2.00
N LEU A 253 -6.55 12.66 -0.97
CA LEU A 253 -7.05 12.76 0.40
C LEU A 253 -7.19 14.22 0.86
N ASN A 254 -6.17 15.05 0.64
CA ASN A 254 -6.23 16.46 1.06
C ASN A 254 -7.35 17.22 0.33
N LYS A 255 -7.55 16.97 -0.98
CA LYS A 255 -8.66 17.58 -1.75
C LYS A 255 -10.02 17.16 -1.19
N ILE A 256 -10.23 15.85 -0.97
CA ILE A 256 -11.49 15.31 -0.46
C ILE A 256 -11.79 15.88 0.94
N ILE A 257 -10.81 15.83 1.85
CA ILE A 257 -10.94 16.32 3.22
C ILE A 257 -11.27 17.82 3.23
N ARG A 258 -10.59 18.64 2.42
CA ARG A 258 -10.83 20.09 2.36
C ARG A 258 -12.18 20.45 1.74
N ASN A 259 -12.66 19.68 0.78
CA ASN A 259 -13.99 19.89 0.20
C ASN A 259 -15.07 19.59 1.23
N THR A 260 -14.95 18.50 1.98
CA THR A 260 -15.89 18.12 3.05
C THR A 260 -15.92 19.19 4.16
N ASP A 261 -14.76 19.68 4.62
CA ASP A 261 -14.65 20.75 5.63
C ASP A 261 -15.35 22.05 5.19
N THR A 262 -15.28 22.39 3.91
CA THR A 262 -15.93 23.61 3.37
C THR A 262 -17.46 23.46 3.23
N GLU A 263 -17.97 22.26 2.97
CA GLU A 263 -19.39 21.99 2.87
C GLU A 263 -20.08 22.04 4.24
N GLU A 264 -19.42 21.61 5.32
CA GLU A 264 -19.93 21.72 6.68
C GLU A 264 -19.92 23.16 7.22
N ALA A 265 -19.04 24.03 6.71
CA ALA A 265 -18.92 25.42 7.12
C ALA A 265 -19.91 26.38 6.41
N GLY A 266 -20.67 25.91 5.41
CA GLY A 266 -21.62 26.70 4.59
C GLY A 266 -23.06 26.44 4.95
#